data_8e82710ff2d54025112926b17ddf28d9
#
_entry.id   8e82710ff2d54025112926b17ddf28d9
#
_cell.length_a   1.000
_cell.length_b   1.000
_cell.length_c   1.000
_cell.angle_alpha   90.00
_cell.angle_beta   90.00
_cell.angle_gamma   90.00
#
_symmetry.space_group_name_H-M   'P 1'
#
loop_
_entity.id
_entity.type
_entity.pdbx_description
1 polymer ?
#
loop_
_entity_poly.entity_id
_entity_poly.type
_entity_poly.pdbx_seq_one_letter_code
_entity_poly.pdbx_strand_id
1 'polypeptide(L)' 'MHLELPYSAAALVDSLRSEAAILSLEYTDTGIVCDAIVQPELFGRVRAYIPGYREPKEDWET' A
#
# COMPACT_ATOMS: atom_id res chain seq x y z
N MET A 1 -3.30 -6.82 4.81
CA MET A 1 -3.36 -5.35 4.65
C MET A 1 -4.01 -5.02 3.33
N HIS A 2 -5.04 -4.20 3.36
CA HIS A 2 -5.75 -3.78 2.16
C HIS A 2 -5.14 -2.49 1.62
N LEU A 3 -4.83 -2.48 0.33
CA LEU A 3 -4.18 -1.34 -0.32
C LEU A 3 -4.96 -0.93 -1.56
N GLU A 4 -5.06 0.39 -1.78
CA GLU A 4 -5.62 0.95 -3.00
C GLU A 4 -4.59 1.85 -3.64
N LEU A 5 -4.14 1.48 -4.82
CA LEU A 5 -3.08 2.18 -5.51
C LEU A 5 -3.58 2.75 -6.83
N PRO A 6 -3.10 3.93 -7.24
CA PRO A 6 -3.39 4.42 -8.58
C PRO A 6 -2.59 3.62 -9.63
N TYR A 7 -3.02 3.68 -10.87
CA TYR A 7 -2.28 3.00 -11.94
C TYR A 7 -0.85 3.51 -12.07
N SER A 8 -0.62 4.76 -11.71
CA SER A 8 0.73 5.33 -11.74
C SER A 8 1.68 4.66 -10.74
N ALA A 9 1.16 3.93 -9.77
CA ALA A 9 1.95 3.19 -8.79
C ALA A 9 2.11 1.71 -9.14
N ALA A 10 1.92 1.34 -10.40
CA ALA A 10 2.05 -0.05 -10.83
C ALA A 10 3.42 -0.64 -10.53
N ALA A 11 4.47 0.17 -10.57
CA ALA A 11 5.81 -0.30 -10.22
C ALA A 11 5.89 -0.77 -8.76
N LEU A 12 5.12 -0.14 -7.87
CA LEU A 12 5.07 -0.56 -6.48
C LEU A 12 4.38 -1.91 -6.34
N VAL A 13 3.38 -2.17 -7.17
CA VAL A 13 2.71 -3.48 -7.21
C VAL A 13 3.71 -4.57 -7.58
N ASP A 14 4.58 -4.32 -8.54
CA ASP A 14 5.62 -5.28 -8.91
C ASP A 14 6.58 -5.54 -7.76
N SER A 15 6.95 -4.51 -7.02
CA SER A 15 7.76 -4.67 -5.82
C SER A 15 7.05 -5.50 -4.76
N LEU A 16 5.76 -5.26 -4.57
CA LEU A 16 4.96 -6.04 -3.62
C LEU A 16 4.90 -7.52 -3.99
N ARG A 17 4.81 -7.81 -5.28
CA ARG A 17 4.81 -9.19 -5.75
C ARG A 17 6.11 -9.91 -5.43
N SER A 18 7.21 -9.19 -5.47
CA SER A 18 8.53 -9.76 -5.21
C SER A 18 8.86 -9.82 -3.72
N GLU A 19 8.44 -8.82 -2.95
CA GLU A 19 8.91 -8.63 -1.58
C GLU A 19 7.83 -8.89 -0.53
N ALA A 20 6.58 -9.00 -0.92
CA ALA A 20 5.49 -9.23 0.00
C ALA A 20 4.62 -10.37 -0.51
N ALA A 21 3.84 -10.96 0.39
CA ALA A 21 2.89 -12.01 0.01
C ALA A 21 1.58 -11.33 -0.39
N ILE A 22 1.24 -11.38 -1.67
CA ILE A 22 -0.01 -10.84 -2.18
C ILE A 22 -1.09 -11.91 -2.06
N LEU A 23 -2.12 -11.61 -1.30
CA LEU A 23 -3.25 -12.51 -1.08
C LEU A 23 -4.31 -12.35 -2.16
N SER A 24 -4.49 -11.12 -2.64
CA SER A 24 -5.48 -10.81 -3.64
C SER A 24 -5.05 -9.58 -4.42
N LEU A 25 -5.30 -9.57 -5.71
CA LEU A 25 -4.96 -8.44 -6.58
C LEU A 25 -6.06 -8.26 -7.60
N GLU A 26 -6.59 -7.04 -7.70
CA GLU A 26 -7.66 -6.74 -8.63
C GLU A 26 -7.42 -5.38 -9.27
N TYR A 27 -7.65 -5.29 -10.55
CA TYR A 27 -7.55 -4.04 -11.31
C TYR A 27 -8.96 -3.50 -11.54
N THR A 28 -9.17 -2.26 -11.13
CA THR A 28 -10.46 -1.60 -11.26
C THR A 28 -10.36 -0.41 -12.19
N ASP A 29 -11.50 0.19 -12.53
CA ASP A 29 -11.51 1.39 -13.38
C ASP A 29 -10.77 2.57 -12.74
N THR A 30 -10.71 2.63 -11.44
CA THR A 30 -10.11 3.75 -10.71
C THR A 30 -8.68 3.48 -10.26
N GLY A 31 -8.23 2.22 -10.32
CA GLY A 31 -6.89 1.89 -9.85
C GLY A 31 -6.72 0.41 -9.59
N ILE A 32 -5.81 0.12 -8.68
CA ILE A 32 -5.43 -1.24 -8.33
C ILE A 32 -5.78 -1.47 -6.86
N VAL A 33 -6.49 -2.57 -6.60
CA VAL A 33 -6.85 -2.95 -5.23
C VAL A 33 -6.13 -4.25 -4.91
N CYS A 34 -5.42 -4.32 -3.80
CA CYS A 34 -4.77 -5.55 -3.40
C CYS A 34 -4.78 -5.74 -1.89
N ASP A 35 -4.74 -7.02 -1.50
CA ASP A 35 -4.52 -7.43 -0.13
C ASP A 35 -3.18 -8.13 -0.06
N ALA A 36 -2.33 -7.69 0.83
CA ALA A 36 -0.99 -8.22 0.94
C ALA A 36 -0.53 -8.25 2.40
N ILE A 37 0.37 -9.17 2.68
CA ILE A 37 1.09 -9.19 3.95
C ILE A 37 2.39 -8.45 3.71
N VAL A 38 2.52 -7.29 4.35
CA VAL A 38 3.63 -6.37 4.11
C VAL A 38 4.55 -6.35 5.32
N GLN A 39 5.84 -6.53 5.06
CA GLN A 39 6.85 -6.45 6.12
C GLN A 39 7.07 -5.01 6.56
N PRO A 40 7.52 -4.79 7.80
CA PRO A 40 7.73 -3.42 8.31
C PRO A 40 8.62 -2.57 7.43
N GLU A 41 9.61 -3.15 6.79
CA GLU A 41 10.53 -2.43 5.91
C GLU A 41 9.82 -1.86 4.69
N LEU A 42 8.84 -2.60 4.18
CA LEU A 42 8.09 -2.19 3.00
C LEU A 42 6.90 -1.31 3.36
N PHE A 43 6.44 -1.40 4.60
CA PHE A 43 5.29 -0.64 5.08
C PHE A 43 5.45 0.86 4.83
N GLY A 44 6.64 1.38 5.06
CA GLY A 44 6.91 2.80 4.84
C GLY A 44 6.65 3.27 3.42
N ARG A 45 6.75 2.37 2.45
CA ARG A 45 6.52 2.68 1.04
C ARG A 45 5.05 2.64 0.65
N VAL A 46 4.26 1.81 1.33
CA VAL A 46 2.88 1.55 0.93
C VAL A 46 1.87 2.22 1.83
N ARG A 47 2.28 2.76 2.95
CA ARG A 47 1.35 3.33 3.93
C ARG A 47 0.45 4.43 3.35
N ALA A 48 0.96 5.19 2.40
CA ALA A 48 0.19 6.26 1.78
C ALA A 48 -0.98 5.73 0.95
N TYR A 49 -0.97 4.45 0.62
CA TYR A 49 -2.00 3.82 -0.20
C TYR A 49 -2.99 3.00 0.60
N ILE A 50 -2.90 3.05 1.93
CA ILE A 50 -3.85 2.37 2.79
C ILE A 50 -5.07 3.26 2.95
N PRO A 51 -6.26 2.80 2.53
CA PRO A 51 -7.47 3.62 2.67
C PRO A 51 -7.72 3.98 4.12
N GLY A 52 -7.93 5.26 4.38
CA GLY A 52 -8.19 5.74 5.72
C GLY A 52 -6.98 5.79 6.64
N TYR A 53 -5.79 5.48 6.12
CA TYR A 53 -4.60 5.53 6.94
C TYR A 53 -4.25 6.96 7.33
N ARG A 54 -3.90 7.14 8.59
CA ARG A 54 -3.40 8.42 9.09
C ARG A 54 -2.12 8.18 9.86
N GLU A 55 -1.12 8.98 9.58
CA GLU A 55 0.11 8.91 10.35
C GLU A 55 -0.12 9.50 11.74
N PRO A 56 0.36 8.84 12.80
CA PRO A 56 0.30 9.41 14.13
C PRO A 56 1.13 10.68 14.16
N LYS A 57 0.54 11.74 14.71
CA LYS A 57 1.28 12.98 14.90
C LYS A 57 2.04 12.93 16.20
N GLU A 58 3.27 13.35 16.15
CA GLU A 58 4.03 13.57 17.36
C GLU A 58 3.48 14.79 18.09
N ASP A 59 3.61 14.81 19.41
CA ASP A 59 3.08 15.92 20.21
C ASP A 59 3.65 17.27 19.81
N TRP A 60 4.86 17.26 19.26
CA TRP A 60 5.57 18.48 18.88
C TRP A 60 5.21 18.97 17.47
N GLU A 61 4.35 18.27 16.76
CA GLU A 61 3.98 18.59 15.39
C GLU A 61 2.68 19.40 15.26
N THR A 62 2.20 19.93 16.27
CA THR A 62 0.92 20.67 16.25
C THR A 62 0.99 21.96 15.42
#